data_63d9f77f75fdcfb81fffca67e344bfc1
#
_entry.id   63d9f77f75fdcfb81fffca67e344bfc1
#
_cell.length_a   1.000
_cell.length_b   1.000
_cell.length_c   1.000
_cell.angle_alpha   90.00
_cell.angle_beta   90.00
_cell.angle_gamma   90.00
#
_symmetry.space_group_name_H-M   'P 1'
#
loop_
_entity.id
_entity.type
_entity.pdbx_description
1 polymer ?
#
loop_
_entity_poly.entity_id
_entity_poly.type
_entity_poly.pdbx_seq_one_letter_code
_entity_poly.pdbx_strand_id
1 'polypeptide(L)'
;FAFMGSDQPINDYDSKFHRDTHVFAERGLKKAYKSSVIISAFGDGVPMTSGSGNYMQINGKKFVLTALHVVQGREDIFITEKGGANHIAKLKYADPIRDIAILEISRSLKYTKAIEYRSVESNHIGREVFYCGHPENTSFMNFKGIIGGTDSQWLMLNIFAWPGSSGSVIFDSEGNVVGVVSAVSISDPTGVAVLVPNVV
;
A
#
# COMPACT_ATOMS: atom_id res chain seq x y z
N PHE A 1 -12.46 -25.47 6.73
CA PHE A 1 -11.43 -25.71 5.70
C PHE A 1 -10.09 -25.58 6.38
N ALA A 2 -9.37 -26.71 6.59
CA ALA A 2 -8.04 -26.71 7.13
C ALA A 2 -7.04 -26.38 6.03
N PHE A 3 -6.33 -25.27 6.13
CA PHE A 3 -5.12 -25.05 5.35
C PHE A 3 -4.03 -25.95 5.95
N MET A 4 -3.63 -26.96 5.22
CA MET A 4 -2.42 -27.72 5.55
C MET A 4 -1.24 -26.79 5.32
N GLY A 5 -0.59 -26.38 6.42
CA GLY A 5 0.69 -25.73 6.38
C GLY A 5 1.73 -26.69 5.82
N SER A 6 2.27 -26.41 4.66
CA SER A 6 3.52 -27.01 4.23
C SER A 6 4.65 -26.15 4.80
N ASP A 7 5.44 -26.71 5.70
CA ASP A 7 6.71 -26.18 6.21
C ASP A 7 7.79 -26.16 5.09
N GLN A 8 7.47 -25.59 3.95
CA GLN A 8 8.47 -25.31 2.93
C GLN A 8 8.89 -23.85 3.08
N PRO A 9 10.15 -23.57 3.29
CA PRO A 9 10.62 -22.19 3.27
C PRO A 9 10.31 -21.61 1.88
N ILE A 10 9.62 -20.46 1.87
CA ILE A 10 9.34 -19.67 0.66
C ILE A 10 10.68 -19.06 0.15
N ASN A 11 11.63 -19.92 -0.19
CA ASN A 11 12.97 -19.49 -0.64
C ASN A 11 13.20 -19.72 -2.13
N ASP A 12 12.16 -20.09 -2.88
CA ASP A 12 12.27 -20.29 -4.31
C ASP A 12 11.22 -19.49 -5.09
N TYR A 13 11.14 -18.17 -4.80
CA TYR A 13 10.65 -17.25 -5.82
C TYR A 13 11.73 -17.18 -6.88
N ASP A 14 11.67 -18.16 -7.77
CA ASP A 14 12.54 -18.30 -8.93
C ASP A 14 12.64 -16.96 -9.66
N SER A 15 13.86 -16.47 -9.83
CA SER A 15 14.20 -15.25 -10.57
C SER A 15 13.66 -15.21 -12.01
N LYS A 16 13.07 -16.31 -12.50
CA LYS A 16 12.37 -16.41 -13.79
C LYS A 16 10.99 -15.75 -13.80
N PHE A 17 10.35 -15.54 -12.64
CA PHE A 17 9.06 -14.82 -12.55
C PHE A 17 9.18 -13.30 -12.62
N HIS A 18 10.39 -12.75 -12.65
CA HIS A 18 10.61 -11.30 -12.73
C HIS A 18 10.48 -10.70 -14.14
N ARG A 19 10.20 -11.49 -15.15
CA ARG A 19 9.72 -10.92 -16.40
C ARG A 19 8.26 -10.54 -16.19
N ASP A 20 7.98 -9.26 -16.38
CA ASP A 20 6.69 -8.59 -16.24
C ASP A 20 5.65 -9.17 -17.24
N THR A 21 5.28 -10.43 -17.03
CA THR A 21 4.34 -11.20 -17.88
C THR A 21 2.88 -10.98 -17.47
N HIS A 22 2.64 -10.19 -16.39
CA HIS A 22 1.30 -9.93 -15.93
C HIS A 22 0.57 -8.98 -16.87
N VAL A 23 -0.57 -9.42 -17.37
CA VAL A 23 -1.52 -8.61 -18.13
C VAL A 23 -2.49 -7.99 -17.14
N PHE A 24 -2.56 -6.67 -17.11
CA PHE A 24 -3.47 -5.92 -16.24
C PHE A 24 -4.60 -5.34 -17.07
N ALA A 25 -5.85 -5.58 -16.64
CA ALA A 25 -7.03 -5.03 -17.28
C ALA A 25 -7.08 -3.49 -17.17
N GLU A 26 -6.61 -2.96 -16.02
CA GLU A 26 -6.73 -1.55 -15.70
C GLU A 26 -5.36 -0.90 -15.41
N ARG A 27 -5.21 0.37 -15.84
CA ARG A 27 -3.99 1.14 -15.62
C ARG A 27 -3.72 1.37 -14.13
N GLY A 28 -4.79 1.64 -13.35
CA GLY A 28 -4.69 1.83 -11.91
C GLY A 28 -4.19 0.58 -11.20
N LEU A 29 -4.74 -0.58 -11.54
CA LEU A 29 -4.30 -1.86 -11.01
C LEU A 29 -2.82 -2.14 -11.32
N LYS A 30 -2.41 -1.86 -12.56
CA LYS A 30 -1.00 -2.00 -12.98
C LYS A 30 -0.07 -1.10 -12.17
N LYS A 31 -0.48 0.15 -11.92
CA LYS A 31 0.31 1.09 -11.09
C LYS A 31 0.37 0.62 -9.64
N ALA A 32 -0.76 0.24 -9.06
CA ALA A 32 -0.84 -0.29 -7.70
C ALA A 32 0.13 -1.47 -7.52
N TYR A 33 0.04 -2.47 -8.38
CA TYR A 33 0.89 -3.66 -8.33
C TYR A 33 2.37 -3.32 -8.50
N LYS A 34 2.73 -2.48 -9.49
CA LYS A 34 4.14 -2.17 -9.81
C LYS A 34 4.85 -1.35 -8.74
N SER A 35 4.12 -0.55 -7.99
CA SER A 35 4.69 0.30 -6.94
C SER A 35 4.58 -0.28 -5.53
N SER A 36 3.81 -1.35 -5.32
CA SER A 36 3.54 -1.91 -4.00
C SER A 36 4.79 -2.46 -3.32
N VAL A 37 4.92 -2.21 -2.03
CA VAL A 37 5.96 -2.71 -1.13
C VAL A 37 5.36 -3.16 0.19
N ILE A 38 6.02 -4.12 0.85
CA ILE A 38 5.72 -4.51 2.22
C ILE A 38 6.48 -3.59 3.17
N ILE A 39 5.84 -3.19 4.27
CA ILE A 39 6.48 -2.44 5.35
C ILE A 39 6.47 -3.28 6.60
N SER A 40 7.63 -3.42 7.23
CA SER A 40 7.81 -4.03 8.54
C SER A 40 8.49 -3.02 9.45
N ALA A 41 7.88 -2.72 10.60
CA ALA A 41 8.40 -1.71 11.49
C ALA A 41 8.48 -2.24 12.94
N PHE A 42 9.61 -1.95 13.58
CA PHE A 42 9.99 -2.45 14.88
C PHE A 42 10.32 -1.28 15.81
N GLY A 43 10.16 -1.51 17.11
CA GLY A 43 10.54 -0.55 18.15
C GLY A 43 10.71 -1.27 19.48
N ASP A 44 11.54 -0.71 20.37
CA ASP A 44 11.81 -1.29 21.68
C ASP A 44 10.53 -1.38 22.52
N GLY A 45 10.27 -2.59 23.03
CA GLY A 45 9.13 -2.84 23.92
C GLY A 45 7.75 -2.81 23.26
N VAL A 46 7.66 -2.70 21.92
CA VAL A 46 6.40 -2.72 21.18
C VAL A 46 6.38 -3.83 20.13
N PRO A 47 5.23 -4.49 19.92
CA PRO A 47 5.12 -5.53 18.90
C PRO A 47 5.48 -5.00 17.51
N MET A 48 6.05 -5.85 16.66
CA MET A 48 6.25 -5.55 15.25
C MET A 48 4.91 -5.19 14.59
N THR A 49 4.94 -4.17 13.73
CA THR A 49 3.84 -3.85 12.82
C THR A 49 4.20 -4.26 11.40
N SER A 50 3.20 -4.73 10.67
CA SER A 50 3.31 -4.99 9.25
C SER A 50 2.20 -4.27 8.51
N GLY A 51 2.52 -3.72 7.35
CA GLY A 51 1.58 -3.02 6.50
C GLY A 51 2.08 -2.96 5.07
N SER A 52 1.43 -2.13 4.31
CA SER A 52 1.68 -1.91 2.90
C SER A 52 2.13 -0.48 2.63
N GLY A 53 2.73 -0.27 1.48
CA GLY A 53 3.05 1.06 0.97
C GLY A 53 3.24 1.03 -0.54
N ASN A 54 3.42 2.20 -1.11
CA ASN A 54 3.69 2.30 -2.53
C ASN A 54 4.87 3.24 -2.79
N TYR A 55 5.75 2.78 -3.68
CA TYR A 55 6.90 3.55 -4.14
C TYR A 55 6.45 4.60 -5.15
N MET A 56 6.54 5.85 -4.77
CA MET A 56 6.03 7.01 -5.51
C MET A 56 7.16 7.96 -5.87
N GLN A 57 6.87 8.89 -6.77
CA GLN A 57 7.76 10.02 -7.04
C GLN A 57 6.97 11.29 -7.33
N ILE A 58 7.56 12.44 -6.99
CA ILE A 58 7.10 13.79 -7.35
C ILE A 58 8.33 14.55 -7.85
N ASN A 59 8.27 15.10 -9.05
CA ASN A 59 9.38 15.85 -9.65
C ASN A 59 10.73 15.10 -9.58
N GLY A 60 10.70 13.79 -9.79
CA GLY A 60 11.87 12.92 -9.75
C GLY A 60 12.36 12.53 -8.35
N LYS A 61 11.84 13.12 -7.28
CA LYS A 61 12.13 12.72 -5.91
C LYS A 61 11.29 11.51 -5.54
N LYS A 62 11.94 10.44 -5.15
CA LYS A 62 11.33 9.14 -4.85
C LYS A 62 11.13 8.96 -3.35
N PHE A 63 10.01 8.36 -2.97
CA PHE A 63 9.63 8.09 -1.58
C PHE A 63 8.68 6.90 -1.51
N VAL A 64 8.44 6.37 -0.30
CA VAL A 64 7.36 5.41 -0.07
C VAL A 64 6.24 6.12 0.70
N LEU A 65 5.03 6.03 0.17
CA LEU A 65 3.81 6.52 0.79
C LEU A 65 3.13 5.37 1.53
N THR A 66 2.73 5.60 2.79
CA THR A 66 2.05 4.61 3.65
C THR A 66 1.16 5.30 4.68
N ALA A 67 0.45 4.52 5.50
CA ALA A 67 -0.28 5.03 6.65
C ALA A 67 0.66 5.25 7.84
N LEU A 68 0.42 6.34 8.60
CA LEU A 68 1.28 6.70 9.73
C LEU A 68 1.25 5.64 10.83
N HIS A 69 0.08 5.08 11.16
CA HIS A 69 -0.05 4.08 12.23
C HIS A 69 0.78 2.82 11.99
N VAL A 70 1.17 2.53 10.74
CA VAL A 70 2.06 1.40 10.42
C VAL A 70 3.46 1.61 10.95
N VAL A 71 3.93 2.87 11.02
CA VAL A 71 5.32 3.21 11.35
C VAL A 71 5.47 4.12 12.57
N GLN A 72 4.36 4.60 13.12
CA GLN A 72 4.39 5.54 14.25
C GLN A 72 5.00 4.90 15.50
N GLY A 73 5.97 5.61 16.11
CA GLY A 73 6.67 5.11 17.31
C GLY A 73 7.59 3.92 17.04
N ARG A 74 8.00 3.71 15.80
CA ARG A 74 8.94 2.66 15.41
C ARG A 74 10.29 3.27 15.04
N GLU A 75 11.35 2.64 15.48
CA GLU A 75 12.74 3.09 15.25
C GLU A 75 13.30 2.47 13.97
N ASP A 76 13.04 1.20 13.76
CA ASP A 76 13.51 0.44 12.62
C ASP A 76 12.39 0.16 11.63
N ILE A 77 12.48 0.75 10.45
CA ILE A 77 11.52 0.60 9.37
C ILE A 77 12.21 -0.06 8.18
N PHE A 78 11.63 -1.17 7.72
CA PHE A 78 12.12 -1.92 6.56
C PHE A 78 11.07 -1.93 5.46
N ILE A 79 11.54 -1.75 4.24
CA ILE A 79 10.78 -1.88 3.02
C ILE A 79 11.22 -3.17 2.32
N THR A 80 10.28 -4.08 2.08
CA THR A 80 10.54 -5.28 1.29
C THR A 80 9.91 -5.12 -0.08
N GLU A 81 10.71 -5.17 -1.13
CA GLU A 81 10.23 -5.13 -2.52
C GLU A 81 9.96 -6.54 -3.08
N LYS A 82 9.34 -6.59 -4.25
CA LYS A 82 9.20 -7.85 -5.01
C LYS A 82 10.57 -8.50 -5.18
N GLY A 83 10.64 -9.82 -4.93
CA GLY A 83 11.90 -10.54 -4.93
C GLY A 83 12.61 -10.59 -3.58
N GLY A 84 12.00 -10.04 -2.51
CA GLY A 84 12.44 -10.22 -1.13
C GLY A 84 13.60 -9.33 -0.68
N ALA A 85 14.07 -8.39 -1.51
CA ALA A 85 15.12 -7.47 -1.10
C ALA A 85 14.59 -6.46 -0.06
N ASN A 86 15.33 -6.33 1.05
CA ASN A 86 15.00 -5.44 2.16
C ASN A 86 15.83 -4.15 2.11
N HIS A 87 15.16 -3.04 2.40
CA HIS A 87 15.76 -1.70 2.44
C HIS A 87 15.39 -0.99 3.72
N ILE A 88 16.35 -0.36 4.36
CA ILE A 88 16.10 0.49 5.52
C ILE A 88 15.46 1.79 5.04
N ALA A 89 14.40 2.19 5.73
CA ALA A 89 13.69 3.44 5.49
C ALA A 89 13.69 4.32 6.74
N LYS A 90 13.48 5.62 6.54
CA LYS A 90 13.35 6.60 7.62
C LYS A 90 12.05 7.38 7.44
N LEU A 91 11.35 7.63 8.54
CA LEU A 91 10.20 8.51 8.54
C LEU A 91 10.66 9.94 8.23
N LYS A 92 10.19 10.50 7.12
CA LYS A 92 10.52 11.85 6.67
C LYS A 92 9.44 12.86 6.95
N TYR A 93 8.18 12.44 6.82
CA TYR A 93 7.00 13.27 7.04
C TYR A 93 5.90 12.43 7.67
N ALA A 94 5.16 13.02 8.59
CA ALA A 94 4.00 12.43 9.26
C ALA A 94 2.86 13.44 9.30
N ASP A 95 1.67 12.98 8.93
CA ASP A 95 0.40 13.70 9.12
C ASP A 95 -0.53 12.87 10.02
N PRO A 96 -0.59 13.18 11.33
CA PRO A 96 -1.44 12.43 12.26
C PRO A 96 -2.94 12.64 12.02
N ILE A 97 -3.33 13.75 11.40
CA ILE A 97 -4.75 14.05 11.13
C ILE A 97 -5.26 13.16 10.00
N ARG A 98 -4.43 12.93 8.99
CA ARG A 98 -4.77 12.12 7.80
C ARG A 98 -4.20 10.72 7.84
N ASP A 99 -3.51 10.36 8.92
CA ASP A 99 -2.83 9.06 9.06
C ASP A 99 -1.90 8.74 7.88
N ILE A 100 -1.10 9.72 7.44
CA ILE A 100 -0.20 9.61 6.30
C ILE A 100 1.25 9.68 6.77
N ALA A 101 2.10 8.83 6.19
CA ALA A 101 3.55 8.89 6.34
C ALA A 101 4.27 8.83 5.01
N ILE A 102 5.34 9.62 4.90
CA ILE A 102 6.30 9.54 3.80
C ILE A 102 7.61 8.99 4.35
N LEU A 103 8.10 7.91 3.74
CA LEU A 103 9.36 7.28 4.09
C LEU A 103 10.40 7.59 3.03
N GLU A 104 11.59 7.95 3.50
CA GLU A 104 12.78 8.10 2.68
C GLU A 104 13.57 6.80 2.66
N ILE A 105 14.04 6.40 1.49
CA ILE A 105 14.92 5.25 1.29
C ILE A 105 16.24 5.69 0.69
N SER A 106 17.33 5.12 1.16
CA SER A 106 18.69 5.52 0.76
C SER A 106 19.06 5.11 -0.67
N ARG A 107 18.39 4.11 -1.21
CA ARG A 107 18.66 3.57 -2.56
C ARG A 107 17.36 3.37 -3.33
N SER A 108 17.41 3.57 -4.65
CA SER A 108 16.27 3.23 -5.52
C SER A 108 15.98 1.74 -5.49
N LEU A 109 14.69 1.38 -5.42
CA LEU A 109 14.24 0.02 -5.48
C LEU A 109 14.48 -0.56 -6.89
N LYS A 110 14.88 -1.82 -6.96
CA LYS A 110 15.26 -2.47 -8.23
C LYS A 110 14.07 -3.15 -8.90
N TYR A 111 13.23 -3.79 -8.09
CA TYR A 111 12.11 -4.62 -8.57
C TYR A 111 10.75 -3.97 -8.40
N THR A 112 10.73 -2.73 -7.90
CA THR A 112 9.52 -1.94 -7.65
C THR A 112 9.62 -0.63 -8.42
N LYS A 113 8.58 -0.27 -9.16
CA LYS A 113 8.56 0.92 -10.00
C LYS A 113 8.04 2.13 -9.24
N ALA A 114 8.80 3.21 -9.20
CA ALA A 114 8.29 4.49 -8.71
C ALA A 114 7.22 5.01 -9.69
N ILE A 115 6.04 5.33 -9.15
CA ILE A 115 4.92 5.86 -9.90
C ILE A 115 4.82 7.36 -9.63
N GLU A 116 4.65 8.16 -10.67
CA GLU A 116 4.40 9.60 -10.53
C GLU A 116 3.12 9.83 -9.76
N TYR A 117 3.23 10.60 -8.65
CA TYR A 117 2.08 10.99 -7.85
C TYR A 117 1.22 11.98 -8.63
N ARG A 118 -0.05 11.63 -8.80
CA ARG A 118 -1.08 12.50 -9.34
C ARG A 118 -2.34 12.25 -8.54
N SER A 119 -2.85 13.27 -7.87
CA SER A 119 -4.14 13.16 -7.18
C SER A 119 -5.30 13.25 -8.17
N VAL A 120 -6.43 12.70 -7.78
CA VAL A 120 -7.70 12.97 -8.47
C VAL A 120 -8.13 14.41 -8.17
N GLU A 121 -8.77 15.07 -9.13
CA GLU A 121 -9.36 16.41 -8.94
C GLU A 121 -10.62 16.35 -8.07
N SER A 122 -11.37 15.26 -8.18
CA SER A 122 -12.60 15.03 -7.40
C SER A 122 -12.87 13.55 -7.24
N ASN A 123 -13.50 13.20 -6.12
CA ASN A 123 -13.95 11.84 -5.85
C ASN A 123 -15.46 11.74 -6.07
N HIS A 124 -15.86 10.77 -6.89
CA HIS A 124 -17.28 10.50 -7.18
C HIS A 124 -17.67 9.13 -6.66
N ILE A 125 -18.83 9.05 -6.00
CA ILE A 125 -19.45 7.78 -5.60
C ILE A 125 -19.66 6.92 -6.85
N GLY A 126 -19.31 5.64 -6.75
CA GLY A 126 -19.35 4.69 -7.87
C GLY A 126 -18.07 4.62 -8.71
N ARG A 127 -17.08 5.51 -8.48
CA ARG A 127 -15.80 5.41 -9.18
C ARG A 127 -15.10 4.11 -8.82
N GLU A 128 -14.60 3.41 -9.83
CA GLU A 128 -13.76 2.22 -9.63
C GLU A 128 -12.41 2.57 -9.04
N VAL A 129 -11.97 1.77 -8.09
CA VAL A 129 -10.71 1.95 -7.37
C VAL A 129 -9.96 0.63 -7.23
N PHE A 130 -8.64 0.73 -7.14
CA PHE A 130 -7.72 -0.41 -7.13
C PHE A 130 -6.61 -0.19 -6.12
N TYR A 131 -6.20 -1.26 -5.43
CA TYR A 131 -4.96 -1.25 -4.68
C TYR A 131 -4.26 -2.62 -4.74
N CYS A 132 -2.98 -2.63 -4.42
CA CYS A 132 -2.19 -3.83 -4.19
C CYS A 132 -1.63 -3.77 -2.77
N GLY A 133 -1.97 -4.75 -1.95
CA GLY A 133 -1.59 -4.81 -0.54
C GLY A 133 -1.04 -6.16 -0.13
N HIS A 134 -0.75 -6.27 1.17
CA HIS A 134 -0.10 -7.44 1.77
C HIS A 134 -0.89 -7.94 2.99
N PRO A 135 -2.17 -8.36 2.81
CA PRO A 135 -2.98 -8.84 3.91
C PRO A 135 -2.37 -10.11 4.52
N GLU A 136 -2.08 -10.05 5.82
CA GLU A 136 -1.49 -11.13 6.61
C GLU A 136 -0.33 -11.85 5.90
N ASN A 137 -0.52 -13.12 5.54
CA ASN A 137 0.51 -13.95 4.91
C ASN A 137 0.47 -13.92 3.37
N THR A 138 -0.35 -13.05 2.78
CA THR A 138 -0.50 -12.96 1.32
C THR A 138 0.14 -11.68 0.81
N SER A 139 1.20 -11.80 0.02
CA SER A 139 1.93 -10.66 -0.52
C SER A 139 1.48 -10.30 -1.93
N PHE A 140 1.48 -9.00 -2.24
CA PHE A 140 1.20 -8.45 -3.58
C PHE A 140 -0.18 -8.83 -4.14
N MET A 141 -1.18 -8.86 -3.26
CA MET A 141 -2.55 -9.17 -3.64
C MET A 141 -3.28 -7.92 -4.17
N ASN A 142 -3.96 -8.09 -5.31
CA ASN A 142 -4.65 -7.00 -5.99
C ASN A 142 -6.14 -7.01 -5.65
N PHE A 143 -6.69 -5.83 -5.41
CA PHE A 143 -8.08 -5.62 -5.07
C PHE A 143 -8.72 -4.57 -5.97
N LYS A 144 -10.00 -4.77 -6.26
CA LYS A 144 -10.85 -3.85 -7.01
C LYS A 144 -12.13 -3.60 -6.23
N GLY A 145 -12.58 -2.35 -6.21
CA GLY A 145 -13.83 -1.94 -5.59
C GLY A 145 -14.32 -0.62 -6.16
N ILE A 146 -15.20 0.04 -5.41
CA ILE A 146 -15.75 1.35 -5.77
C ILE A 146 -15.76 2.28 -4.57
N ILE A 147 -15.83 3.59 -4.83
CA ILE A 147 -16.16 4.58 -3.81
C ILE A 147 -17.64 4.42 -3.50
N GLY A 148 -17.97 3.97 -2.29
CA GLY A 148 -19.33 3.74 -1.82
C GLY A 148 -19.97 4.97 -1.18
N GLY A 149 -19.14 5.86 -0.60
CA GLY A 149 -19.58 7.06 0.08
C GLY A 149 -18.45 8.02 0.39
N THR A 150 -18.80 9.22 0.79
CA THR A 150 -17.85 10.23 1.24
C THR A 150 -18.37 10.90 2.49
N ASP A 151 -17.50 11.17 3.44
CA ASP A 151 -17.70 12.09 4.54
C ASP A 151 -16.62 13.17 4.46
N SER A 152 -16.75 14.25 5.23
CA SER A 152 -15.91 15.46 5.15
C SER A 152 -14.41 15.19 5.11
N GLN A 153 -13.94 14.08 5.66
CA GLN A 153 -12.52 13.70 5.72
C GLN A 153 -12.23 12.30 5.19
N TRP A 154 -13.27 11.47 4.97
CA TRP A 154 -13.11 10.06 4.64
C TRP A 154 -13.80 9.70 3.35
N LEU A 155 -13.16 8.82 2.58
CA LEU A 155 -13.82 8.05 1.54
C LEU A 155 -14.14 6.67 2.10
N MET A 156 -15.40 6.29 1.98
CA MET A 156 -15.85 4.94 2.27
C MET A 156 -15.79 4.12 0.99
N LEU A 157 -15.00 3.05 1.02
CA LEU A 157 -14.84 2.19 -0.14
C LEU A 157 -15.58 0.87 0.08
N ASN A 158 -16.30 0.44 -0.93
CA ASN A 158 -16.79 -0.93 -1.03
C ASN A 158 -15.70 -1.77 -1.73
N ILE A 159 -14.76 -2.25 -0.93
CA ILE A 159 -13.61 -3.03 -1.37
C ILE A 159 -13.15 -3.93 -0.22
N PHE A 160 -12.70 -5.13 -0.53
CA PHE A 160 -12.15 -6.00 0.48
C PHE A 160 -10.83 -5.43 1.02
N ALA A 161 -10.67 -5.44 2.35
CA ALA A 161 -9.40 -5.17 3.01
C ALA A 161 -9.26 -6.00 4.29
N TRP A 162 -8.03 -6.28 4.69
CA TRP A 162 -7.68 -7.10 5.84
C TRP A 162 -6.46 -6.49 6.54
N PRO A 163 -6.18 -6.81 7.81
CA PRO A 163 -4.95 -6.40 8.48
C PRO A 163 -3.71 -6.68 7.62
N GLY A 164 -2.84 -5.67 7.47
CA GLY A 164 -1.72 -5.68 6.53
C GLY A 164 -1.98 -4.89 5.24
N SER A 165 -3.25 -4.62 4.88
CA SER A 165 -3.58 -3.72 3.76
C SER A 165 -3.35 -2.24 4.08
N SER A 166 -3.26 -1.87 5.36
CA SER A 166 -2.99 -0.50 5.82
C SER A 166 -1.75 0.09 5.14
N GLY A 167 -1.88 1.30 4.64
CA GLY A 167 -0.83 2.01 3.92
C GLY A 167 -0.80 1.77 2.41
N SER A 168 -1.61 0.84 1.87
CA SER A 168 -1.76 0.69 0.41
C SER A 168 -2.32 1.96 -0.21
N VAL A 169 -1.71 2.44 -1.28
CA VAL A 169 -2.25 3.55 -2.07
C VAL A 169 -3.36 3.06 -2.98
N ILE A 170 -4.46 3.78 -2.94
CA ILE A 170 -5.64 3.54 -3.78
C ILE A 170 -5.49 4.36 -5.07
N PHE A 171 -5.70 3.72 -6.21
CA PHE A 171 -5.68 4.34 -7.54
C PHE A 171 -7.05 4.22 -8.20
N ASP A 172 -7.42 5.21 -9.03
CA ASP A 172 -8.54 5.09 -9.95
C ASP A 172 -8.13 4.29 -11.22
N SER A 173 -9.07 4.08 -12.16
CA SER A 173 -8.80 3.35 -13.42
C SER A 173 -7.73 4.01 -14.28
N GLU A 174 -7.55 5.33 -14.20
CA GLU A 174 -6.53 6.08 -14.91
C GLU A 174 -5.16 6.04 -14.21
N GLY A 175 -5.16 5.59 -12.95
CA GLY A 175 -3.98 5.49 -12.11
C GLY A 175 -3.61 6.80 -11.43
N ASN A 176 -4.59 7.63 -11.12
CA ASN A 176 -4.44 8.76 -10.21
C ASN A 176 -4.66 8.28 -8.77
N VAL A 177 -3.99 8.91 -7.83
CA VAL A 177 -4.11 8.59 -6.41
C VAL A 177 -5.44 9.11 -5.87
N VAL A 178 -6.22 8.21 -5.29
CA VAL A 178 -7.50 8.49 -4.63
C VAL A 178 -7.30 8.66 -3.12
N GLY A 179 -6.43 7.86 -2.52
CA GLY A 179 -6.17 7.90 -1.09
C GLY A 179 -5.22 6.80 -0.63
N VAL A 180 -5.13 6.62 0.68
CA VAL A 180 -4.32 5.59 1.34
C VAL A 180 -5.21 4.79 2.30
N VAL A 181 -5.14 3.47 2.26
CA VAL A 181 -5.87 2.60 3.20
C VAL A 181 -5.40 2.88 4.62
N SER A 182 -6.30 3.37 5.47
CA SER A 182 -6.01 3.71 6.86
C SER A 182 -6.72 2.79 7.84
N ALA A 183 -8.02 2.65 7.73
CA ALA A 183 -8.82 1.86 8.66
C ALA A 183 -9.72 0.87 7.93
N VAL A 184 -9.95 -0.26 8.59
CA VAL A 184 -10.95 -1.25 8.19
C VAL A 184 -12.01 -1.27 9.27
N SER A 185 -13.29 -1.16 8.90
CA SER A 185 -14.38 -1.36 9.85
C SER A 185 -14.47 -2.85 10.20
N ILE A 186 -14.19 -3.18 11.46
CA ILE A 186 -14.25 -4.58 11.95
C ILE A 186 -15.71 -5.05 12.03
N SER A 187 -16.66 -4.12 12.20
CA SER A 187 -18.09 -4.41 12.26
C SER A 187 -18.75 -4.60 10.90
N ASP A 188 -18.10 -4.11 9.84
CA ASP A 188 -18.55 -4.29 8.45
C ASP A 188 -17.33 -4.55 7.57
N PRO A 189 -17.03 -5.83 7.25
CA PRO A 189 -15.87 -6.20 6.45
C PRO A 189 -15.93 -5.70 5.00
N THR A 190 -17.02 -5.08 4.58
CA THR A 190 -17.16 -4.46 3.27
C THR A 190 -16.84 -2.97 3.26
N GLY A 191 -16.64 -2.36 4.44
CA GLY A 191 -16.36 -0.94 4.61
C GLY A 191 -14.88 -0.67 4.87
N VAL A 192 -14.18 -0.10 3.92
CA VAL A 192 -12.81 0.40 4.09
C VAL A 192 -12.84 1.91 4.11
N ALA A 193 -12.40 2.50 5.22
CA ALA A 193 -12.20 3.93 5.29
C ALA A 193 -10.82 4.31 4.76
N VAL A 194 -10.79 5.23 3.83
CA VAL A 194 -9.56 5.74 3.21
C VAL A 194 -9.51 7.23 3.40
N LEU A 195 -8.42 7.72 3.99
CA LEU A 195 -8.14 9.14 4.02
C LEU A 195 -7.56 9.59 2.69
N VAL A 196 -8.14 10.66 2.15
CA VAL A 196 -7.60 11.32 0.96
C VAL A 196 -6.46 12.23 1.38
N PRO A 197 -5.22 11.96 1.00
CA PRO A 197 -4.17 12.92 1.20
C PRO A 197 -4.39 14.07 0.22
N ASN A 198 -4.85 15.22 0.70
CA ASN A 198 -4.56 16.47 0.01
C ASN A 198 -3.07 16.75 0.21
N VAL A 199 -2.25 16.06 -0.55
CA VAL A 199 -0.83 16.42 -0.66
C VAL A 199 -0.76 17.51 -1.71
N VAL A 200 -0.79 18.76 -1.24
CA VAL A 200 -0.42 19.91 -2.04
C VAL A 200 1.10 20.04 -2.10
#